data_f320b762ca4918e9ee2cc29b16f00f86
#
_entry.id   f320b762ca4918e9ee2cc29b16f00f86
#
_cell.length_a   1.000
_cell.length_b   1.000
_cell.length_c   1.000
_cell.angle_alpha   90.00
_cell.angle_beta   90.00
_cell.angle_gamma   90.00
#
_symmetry.space_group_name_H-M   'P 1'
#
loop_
_entity.id
_entity.type
_entity.pdbx_description
1 polymer ?
#
loop_
_entity_poly.entity_id
_entity_poly.type
_entity_poly.pdbx_seq_one_letter_code
_entity_poly.pdbx_strand_id
1 'polypeptide(L)'
;MTLVETFSGLPDSRRGPAKRYVLMEMVVMALCAILCGADNWVEVADWCRDRQQWLRERFGWSLKGGTPSHDTFGDLFRVLDAKVFEERFRQWIAGLVGVVEGVVAFDGKTLRGSGKKGSHELLHLVTAYAVGSGLCLAQEGTCGKGHELAGLKNLLDVLILKGCIATTDALGCQTEIAEKIVDQGGDYVLQVKDNQKNLATAIREFFEEGDQAGFGRLDVQRFEEIEKDHGRIDTRRYTWIPDVSWMDKPMREAWKKLGGVGRIESIREIGDTVSVEHHYAIGSRGVQTVARFANASRNHWGIENGLHWTLDVVFREDHCRVRKGHAARNFSVLRKFALATLRPEEEAKMGLRRRRVHADRHPEYRESLIRRAFSQNGSENPMPFV
;
A
#
# COMPACT_ATOMS: atom_id res chain seq x y z
N MET A 1 -1.91 -2.96 20.61
CA MET A 1 -1.28 -1.63 20.83
C MET A 1 -2.27 -0.57 20.37
N THR A 2 -2.72 0.29 21.25
CA THR A 2 -3.60 1.40 20.89
C THR A 2 -2.83 2.46 20.10
N LEU A 3 -3.54 3.36 19.43
CA LEU A 3 -2.90 4.45 18.69
C LEU A 3 -2.09 5.38 19.62
N VAL A 4 -2.54 5.58 20.85
CA VAL A 4 -1.83 6.35 21.88
C VAL A 4 -0.53 5.67 22.28
N GLU A 5 -0.58 4.38 22.61
CA GLU A 5 0.62 3.59 22.94
C GLU A 5 1.61 3.58 21.77
N THR A 6 1.10 3.50 20.54
CA THR A 6 1.91 3.53 19.32
C THR A 6 2.71 4.82 19.20
N PHE A 7 2.09 5.96 19.48
CA PHE A 7 2.74 7.27 19.30
C PHE A 7 3.38 7.85 20.55
N SER A 8 3.11 7.33 21.75
CA SER A 8 3.67 7.86 23.01
C SER A 8 5.21 7.89 23.05
N GLY A 9 5.86 6.98 22.31
CA GLY A 9 7.31 6.92 22.21
C GLY A 9 7.92 7.70 21.03
N LEU A 10 7.16 8.59 20.35
CA LEU A 10 7.72 9.41 19.28
C LEU A 10 8.70 10.44 19.83
N PRO A 11 9.94 10.53 19.31
CA PRO A 11 10.90 11.52 19.73
C PRO A 11 10.48 12.92 19.28
N ASP A 12 10.39 13.85 20.22
CA ASP A 12 10.10 15.25 19.93
C ASP A 12 11.40 16.06 19.79
N SER A 13 11.85 16.22 18.56
CA SER A 13 13.07 16.97 18.21
C SER A 13 12.88 18.48 18.22
N ARG A 14 11.67 19.00 18.44
CA ARG A 14 11.40 20.44 18.54
C ARG A 14 12.10 21.05 19.77
N ARG A 15 12.40 22.36 19.72
CA ARG A 15 13.08 23.07 20.82
C ARG A 15 12.28 24.30 21.25
N GLY A 16 12.40 24.66 22.54
CA GLY A 16 11.87 25.90 23.11
C GLY A 16 10.39 26.14 22.81
N PRO A 17 10.00 27.34 22.33
CA PRO A 17 8.59 27.69 22.07
C PRO A 17 7.85 26.77 21.08
N ALA A 18 8.59 26.06 20.23
CA ALA A 18 7.98 25.08 19.31
C ALA A 18 7.32 23.89 20.03
N LYS A 19 7.61 23.67 21.33
CA LYS A 19 6.98 22.66 22.19
C LYS A 19 5.70 23.13 22.91
N ARG A 20 5.17 24.29 22.56
CA ARG A 20 3.92 24.82 23.17
C ARG A 20 2.77 23.80 23.10
N TYR A 21 2.70 23.01 22.05
CA TYR A 21 1.70 21.96 21.87
C TYR A 21 2.36 20.59 22.02
N VAL A 22 1.70 19.67 22.71
CA VAL A 22 2.17 18.29 22.89
C VAL A 22 2.19 17.57 21.54
N LEU A 23 3.29 16.90 21.22
CA LEU A 23 3.47 16.20 19.93
C LEU A 23 2.34 15.23 19.65
N MET A 24 2.00 14.37 20.64
CA MET A 24 0.94 13.38 20.54
C MET A 24 -0.41 14.02 20.21
N GLU A 25 -0.77 15.10 20.91
CA GLU A 25 -2.02 15.81 20.66
C GLU A 25 -2.10 16.30 19.21
N MET A 26 -1.00 16.85 18.69
CA MET A 26 -0.92 17.33 17.31
C MET A 26 -1.06 16.19 16.28
N VAL A 27 -0.46 15.04 16.52
CA VAL A 27 -0.61 13.85 15.64
C VAL A 27 -2.05 13.37 15.62
N VAL A 28 -2.68 13.27 16.80
CA VAL A 28 -4.09 12.86 16.91
C VAL A 28 -5.03 13.89 16.28
N MET A 29 -4.81 15.19 16.50
CA MET A 29 -5.57 16.27 15.84
C MET A 29 -5.50 16.14 14.31
N ALA A 30 -4.29 15.96 13.77
CA ALA A 30 -4.10 15.82 12.33
C ALA A 30 -4.82 14.58 11.79
N LEU A 31 -4.73 13.46 12.50
CA LEU A 31 -5.43 12.23 12.11
C LEU A 31 -6.96 12.42 12.12
N CYS A 32 -7.52 13.00 13.18
CA CYS A 32 -8.96 13.27 13.26
C CYS A 32 -9.44 14.20 12.13
N ALA A 33 -8.68 15.27 11.83
CA ALA A 33 -9.00 16.18 10.75
C ALA A 33 -8.97 15.49 9.38
N ILE A 34 -7.95 14.65 9.11
CA ILE A 34 -7.81 13.90 7.84
C ILE A 34 -8.94 12.86 7.69
N LEU A 35 -9.32 12.19 8.75
CA LEU A 35 -10.50 11.31 8.78
C LEU A 35 -11.77 12.08 8.39
N CYS A 36 -11.89 13.32 8.80
CA CYS A 36 -13.03 14.21 8.56
C CYS A 36 -12.91 15.06 7.29
N GLY A 37 -11.96 14.78 6.40
CA GLY A 37 -11.93 15.39 5.07
C GLY A 37 -10.80 16.38 4.82
N ALA A 38 -9.99 16.75 5.81
CA ALA A 38 -8.85 17.62 5.61
C ALA A 38 -7.77 16.98 4.71
N ASP A 39 -7.28 17.71 3.72
CA ASP A 39 -6.31 17.23 2.72
C ASP A 39 -4.97 18.01 2.73
N ASN A 40 -4.86 19.05 3.56
CA ASN A 40 -3.66 19.86 3.76
C ASN A 40 -3.63 20.49 5.17
N TRP A 41 -2.49 21.13 5.54
CA TRP A 41 -2.33 21.69 6.89
C TRP A 41 -3.27 22.84 7.21
N VAL A 42 -3.72 23.62 6.21
CA VAL A 42 -4.68 24.72 6.42
C VAL A 42 -6.01 24.14 6.87
N GLU A 43 -6.52 23.15 6.12
CA GLU A 43 -7.77 22.45 6.44
C GLU A 43 -7.67 21.71 7.78
N VAL A 44 -6.51 21.11 8.11
CA VAL A 44 -6.27 20.49 9.43
C VAL A 44 -6.40 21.54 10.55
N ALA A 45 -5.76 22.69 10.40
CA ALA A 45 -5.81 23.74 11.42
C ALA A 45 -7.21 24.34 11.57
N ASP A 46 -7.92 24.56 10.47
CA ASP A 46 -9.29 25.07 10.46
C ASP A 46 -10.23 24.07 11.14
N TRP A 47 -10.15 22.79 10.77
CA TRP A 47 -10.93 21.74 11.39
C TRP A 47 -10.73 21.67 12.91
N CYS A 48 -9.47 21.73 13.37
CA CYS A 48 -9.14 21.72 14.80
C CYS A 48 -9.67 22.95 15.53
N ARG A 49 -9.62 24.14 14.92
CA ARG A 49 -10.14 25.38 15.50
C ARG A 49 -11.65 25.32 15.67
N ASP A 50 -12.36 24.89 14.65
CA ASP A 50 -13.81 24.79 14.68
C ASP A 50 -14.31 23.73 15.68
N ARG A 51 -13.47 22.77 16.04
CA ARG A 51 -13.81 21.66 16.96
C ARG A 51 -12.98 21.67 18.23
N GLN A 52 -12.45 22.81 18.62
CA GLN A 52 -11.60 22.93 19.82
C GLN A 52 -12.32 22.47 21.09
N GLN A 53 -13.60 22.81 21.24
CA GLN A 53 -14.40 22.38 22.38
C GLN A 53 -14.56 20.87 22.42
N TRP A 54 -14.92 20.24 21.28
CA TRP A 54 -15.04 18.80 21.17
C TRP A 54 -13.72 18.08 21.47
N LEU A 55 -12.58 18.60 20.97
CA LEU A 55 -11.25 18.07 21.27
C LEU A 55 -10.94 18.11 22.77
N ARG A 56 -11.29 19.18 23.46
CA ARG A 56 -11.14 19.30 24.92
C ARG A 56 -11.98 18.27 25.67
N GLU A 57 -13.25 18.18 25.35
CA GLU A 57 -14.20 17.28 26.00
C GLU A 57 -13.84 15.81 25.73
N ARG A 58 -13.44 15.49 24.50
CA ARG A 58 -13.17 14.12 24.09
C ARG A 58 -11.86 13.56 24.62
N PHE A 59 -10.81 14.37 24.63
CA PHE A 59 -9.45 13.94 24.97
C PHE A 59 -8.93 14.50 26.31
N GLY A 60 -9.70 15.34 26.99
CA GLY A 60 -9.28 15.97 28.24
C GLY A 60 -8.17 17.00 28.07
N TRP A 61 -7.88 17.46 26.84
CA TRP A 61 -6.79 18.40 26.58
C TRP A 61 -7.11 19.81 27.03
N SER A 62 -6.12 20.48 27.63
CA SER A 62 -6.33 21.83 28.17
C SER A 62 -6.59 22.87 27.08
N LEU A 63 -5.86 22.82 25.96
CA LEU A 63 -5.92 23.74 24.83
C LEU A 63 -6.18 25.23 25.19
N LYS A 64 -5.65 25.68 26.36
CA LYS A 64 -5.83 27.07 26.87
C LYS A 64 -5.31 28.10 25.88
N GLY A 65 -4.31 27.74 25.08
CA GLY A 65 -3.71 28.60 24.07
C GLY A 65 -4.32 28.45 22.67
N GLY A 66 -5.48 27.82 22.55
CA GLY A 66 -6.07 27.44 21.25
C GLY A 66 -5.49 26.18 20.64
N THR A 67 -5.85 25.89 19.38
CA THR A 67 -5.29 24.79 18.59
C THR A 67 -4.08 25.27 17.76
N PRO A 68 -3.18 24.34 17.33
CA PRO A 68 -2.04 24.71 16.50
C PRO A 68 -2.45 25.33 15.16
N SER A 69 -1.67 26.31 14.68
CA SER A 69 -1.83 26.88 13.34
C SER A 69 -1.32 25.89 12.27
N HIS A 70 -1.67 26.14 11.01
CA HIS A 70 -1.19 25.35 9.88
C HIS A 70 0.35 25.35 9.77
N ASP A 71 1.01 26.46 10.08
CA ASP A 71 2.48 26.53 10.13
C ASP A 71 3.04 25.64 11.25
N THR A 72 2.38 25.64 12.41
CA THR A 72 2.80 24.81 13.56
C THR A 72 2.68 23.31 13.22
N PHE A 73 1.62 22.88 12.55
CA PHE A 73 1.52 21.52 12.02
C PHE A 73 2.60 21.24 10.97
N GLY A 74 2.76 22.16 10.00
CA GLY A 74 3.77 22.04 8.97
C GLY A 74 5.19 21.91 9.52
N ASP A 75 5.53 22.69 10.52
CA ASP A 75 6.85 22.66 11.18
C ASP A 75 7.09 21.38 11.99
N LEU A 76 6.06 20.87 12.71
CA LEU A 76 6.16 19.59 13.38
C LEU A 76 6.46 18.49 12.38
N PHE A 77 5.60 18.30 11.39
CA PHE A 77 5.72 17.18 10.44
C PHE A 77 6.90 17.32 9.48
N ARG A 78 7.46 18.50 9.33
CA ARG A 78 8.72 18.75 8.62
C ARG A 78 9.93 18.16 9.34
N VAL A 79 9.95 18.19 10.68
CA VAL A 79 11.09 17.72 11.50
C VAL A 79 10.87 16.35 12.13
N LEU A 80 9.64 15.87 12.18
CA LEU A 80 9.33 14.54 12.68
C LEU A 80 10.00 13.50 11.77
N ASP A 81 10.83 12.64 12.36
CA ASP A 81 11.54 11.59 11.63
C ASP A 81 10.54 10.64 10.94
N ALA A 82 10.60 10.60 9.61
CA ALA A 82 9.65 9.84 8.83
C ALA A 82 9.83 8.32 9.00
N LYS A 83 11.07 7.82 9.19
CA LYS A 83 11.31 6.40 9.40
C LYS A 83 10.73 5.92 10.72
N VAL A 84 10.92 6.70 11.78
CA VAL A 84 10.33 6.41 13.10
C VAL A 84 8.80 6.46 13.01
N PHE A 85 8.24 7.44 12.29
CA PHE A 85 6.78 7.57 12.14
C PHE A 85 6.17 6.41 11.32
N GLU A 86 6.85 5.98 10.26
CA GLU A 86 6.47 4.81 9.45
C GLU A 86 6.59 3.50 10.24
N GLU A 87 7.61 3.36 11.08
CA GLU A 87 7.73 2.22 11.97
C GLU A 87 6.55 2.13 12.95
N ARG A 88 6.14 3.26 13.54
CA ARG A 88 4.95 3.32 14.40
C ARG A 88 3.67 2.95 13.64
N PHE A 89 3.54 3.44 12.42
CA PHE A 89 2.43 3.03 11.55
C PHE A 89 2.41 1.52 11.32
N ARG A 90 3.55 0.92 10.97
CA ARG A 90 3.68 -0.52 10.75
C ARG A 90 3.31 -1.32 11.99
N GLN A 91 3.78 -0.92 13.18
CA GLN A 91 3.44 -1.57 14.44
C GLN A 91 1.93 -1.52 14.73
N TRP A 92 1.29 -0.38 14.48
CA TRP A 92 -0.16 -0.24 14.64
C TRP A 92 -0.94 -1.11 13.65
N ILE A 93 -0.58 -1.09 12.36
CA ILE A 93 -1.22 -1.93 11.34
C ILE A 93 -1.04 -3.41 11.65
N ALA A 94 0.13 -3.86 12.08
CA ALA A 94 0.35 -5.25 12.45
C ALA A 94 -0.59 -5.70 13.59
N GLY A 95 -0.84 -4.83 14.57
CA GLY A 95 -1.83 -5.08 15.62
C GLY A 95 -3.28 -5.10 15.12
N LEU A 96 -3.59 -4.37 14.03
CA LEU A 96 -4.93 -4.29 13.46
C LEU A 96 -5.26 -5.50 12.56
N VAL A 97 -4.30 -5.92 11.73
CA VAL A 97 -4.50 -6.97 10.70
C VAL A 97 -4.33 -8.38 11.28
N GLY A 98 -3.52 -8.54 12.33
CA GLY A 98 -3.14 -9.87 12.80
C GLY A 98 -2.28 -10.62 11.77
N VAL A 99 -2.66 -11.85 11.41
CA VAL A 99 -1.97 -12.64 10.39
C VAL A 99 -2.40 -12.16 9.00
N VAL A 100 -1.44 -11.73 8.19
CA VAL A 100 -1.69 -11.39 6.77
C VAL A 100 -1.69 -12.67 5.96
N GLU A 101 -2.73 -12.86 5.16
CA GLU A 101 -2.85 -13.99 4.24
C GLU A 101 -3.16 -13.49 2.81
N GLY A 102 -2.90 -14.33 1.83
CA GLY A 102 -3.19 -14.04 0.43
C GLY A 102 -2.12 -13.23 -0.28
N VAL A 103 -2.51 -12.21 -1.05
CA VAL A 103 -1.60 -11.45 -1.89
C VAL A 103 -1.15 -10.16 -1.21
N VAL A 104 0.16 -9.95 -1.15
CA VAL A 104 0.79 -8.69 -0.78
C VAL A 104 1.43 -8.09 -2.04
N ALA A 105 0.84 -7.02 -2.55
CA ALA A 105 1.36 -6.30 -3.71
C ALA A 105 2.34 -5.21 -3.27
N PHE A 106 3.47 -5.13 -3.96
CA PHE A 106 4.47 -4.06 -3.79
C PHE A 106 4.50 -3.20 -5.04
N ASP A 107 4.39 -1.89 -4.87
CA ASP A 107 4.45 -0.94 -5.97
C ASP A 107 4.96 0.41 -5.52
N GLY A 108 5.52 1.15 -6.47
CA GLY A 108 6.08 2.47 -6.27
C GLY A 108 5.19 3.57 -6.83
N LYS A 109 4.98 4.63 -6.04
CA LYS A 109 4.22 5.81 -6.46
C LYS A 109 4.99 7.09 -6.26
N THR A 110 5.06 7.94 -7.28
CA THR A 110 5.61 9.30 -7.18
C THR A 110 4.52 10.27 -6.71
N LEU A 111 4.74 10.96 -5.60
CA LEU A 111 3.85 12.02 -5.11
C LEU A 111 4.06 13.29 -5.93
N ARG A 112 3.20 13.57 -6.90
CA ARG A 112 3.34 14.68 -7.85
C ARG A 112 3.36 16.06 -7.17
N GLY A 113 2.63 16.20 -6.05
CA GLY A 113 2.57 17.43 -5.26
C GLY A 113 3.80 17.69 -4.38
N SER A 114 4.69 16.72 -4.17
CA SER A 114 5.80 16.78 -3.18
C SER A 114 6.97 17.69 -3.58
N GLY A 115 7.10 18.07 -4.85
CA GLY A 115 8.17 18.93 -5.36
C GLY A 115 7.67 20.12 -6.17
N LYS A 116 8.59 20.97 -6.65
CA LYS A 116 8.27 22.01 -7.61
C LYS A 116 8.04 21.40 -9.00
N LYS A 117 7.19 22.05 -9.81
CA LYS A 117 6.98 21.62 -11.21
C LYS A 117 8.33 21.63 -11.95
N GLY A 118 8.71 20.49 -12.55
CA GLY A 118 10.01 20.31 -13.21
C GLY A 118 11.18 19.91 -12.29
N SER A 119 10.95 19.73 -10.98
CA SER A 119 11.96 19.20 -10.07
C SER A 119 12.16 17.69 -10.31
N HIS A 120 13.42 17.24 -10.36
CA HIS A 120 13.78 15.82 -10.38
C HIS A 120 13.69 15.16 -8.99
N GLU A 121 13.40 15.94 -7.93
CA GLU A 121 13.39 15.51 -6.53
C GLU A 121 11.96 15.29 -6.00
N LEU A 122 11.10 14.64 -6.79
CA LEU A 122 9.79 14.24 -6.27
C LEU A 122 9.96 13.06 -5.31
N LEU A 123 9.23 13.11 -4.20
CA LEU A 123 9.16 11.98 -3.28
C LEU A 123 8.52 10.78 -3.98
N HIS A 124 9.25 9.68 -4.00
CA HIS A 124 8.75 8.41 -4.47
C HIS A 124 8.56 7.48 -3.26
N LEU A 125 7.41 6.83 -3.17
CA LEU A 125 7.04 5.92 -2.09
C LEU A 125 6.88 4.51 -2.64
N VAL A 126 7.60 3.56 -2.09
CA VAL A 126 7.32 2.13 -2.27
C VAL A 126 6.39 1.69 -1.16
N THR A 127 5.37 0.93 -1.49
CA THR A 127 4.31 0.53 -0.56
C THR A 127 4.07 -0.97 -0.63
N ALA A 128 3.86 -1.60 0.51
CA ALA A 128 3.36 -2.96 0.65
C ALA A 128 1.86 -2.92 0.99
N TYR A 129 1.04 -3.59 0.21
CA TYR A 129 -0.41 -3.56 0.28
C TYR A 129 -1.00 -4.96 0.36
N ALA A 130 -1.67 -5.27 1.46
CA ALA A 130 -2.41 -6.52 1.62
C ALA A 130 -3.75 -6.39 0.89
N VAL A 131 -3.86 -7.04 -0.28
CA VAL A 131 -4.98 -6.83 -1.19
C VAL A 131 -6.29 -7.33 -0.59
N GLY A 132 -6.30 -8.47 0.08
CA GLY A 132 -7.48 -9.06 0.69
C GLY A 132 -8.13 -8.18 1.77
N SER A 133 -7.32 -7.58 2.64
CA SER A 133 -7.81 -6.64 3.68
C SER A 133 -7.95 -5.20 3.17
N GLY A 134 -7.35 -4.89 2.04
CA GLY A 134 -7.33 -3.53 1.51
C GLY A 134 -6.45 -2.56 2.32
N LEU A 135 -5.47 -3.04 3.07
CA LEU A 135 -4.67 -2.25 3.98
C LEU A 135 -3.22 -2.08 3.50
N CYS A 136 -2.69 -0.88 3.68
CA CYS A 136 -1.27 -0.62 3.53
C CYS A 136 -0.54 -1.17 4.76
N LEU A 137 0.38 -2.11 4.57
CA LEU A 137 1.16 -2.72 5.65
C LEU A 137 2.36 -1.85 6.04
N ALA A 138 3.01 -1.26 5.05
CA ALA A 138 4.19 -0.43 5.23
C ALA A 138 4.42 0.46 4.01
N GLN A 139 5.17 1.53 4.20
CA GLN A 139 5.73 2.34 3.11
C GLN A 139 7.20 2.65 3.36
N GLU A 140 7.94 2.94 2.31
CA GLU A 140 9.32 3.44 2.34
C GLU A 140 9.49 4.57 1.34
N GLY A 141 10.00 5.71 1.81
CA GLY A 141 10.31 6.84 0.94
C GLY A 141 11.70 6.71 0.32
N THR A 142 11.79 6.94 -0.99
CA THR A 142 13.05 6.91 -1.74
C THR A 142 13.36 8.26 -2.38
N CYS A 143 14.63 8.49 -2.68
CA CYS A 143 15.10 9.70 -3.36
C CYS A 143 14.82 9.60 -4.89
N GLY A 144 13.53 9.61 -5.28
CA GLY A 144 13.10 9.49 -6.65
C GLY A 144 12.93 8.04 -7.14
N LYS A 145 12.36 7.91 -8.34
CA LYS A 145 11.96 6.62 -8.94
C LYS A 145 13.14 5.66 -9.17
N GLY A 146 14.36 6.17 -9.43
CA GLY A 146 15.55 5.32 -9.65
C GLY A 146 16.01 4.51 -8.44
N HIS A 147 15.48 4.77 -7.23
CA HIS A 147 15.82 4.07 -5.98
C HIS A 147 14.70 3.14 -5.48
N GLU A 148 13.74 2.80 -6.33
CA GLU A 148 12.57 1.98 -5.97
C GLU A 148 12.97 0.58 -5.47
N LEU A 149 13.95 -0.07 -6.11
CA LEU A 149 14.46 -1.37 -5.66
C LEU A 149 15.03 -1.33 -4.25
N ALA A 150 15.73 -0.24 -3.88
CA ALA A 150 16.24 -0.08 -2.52
C ALA A 150 15.10 0.04 -1.51
N GLY A 151 14.05 0.80 -1.84
CA GLY A 151 12.84 0.90 -1.03
C GLY A 151 12.12 -0.43 -0.88
N LEU A 152 12.00 -1.21 -1.95
CA LEU A 152 11.41 -2.55 -1.93
C LEU A 152 12.20 -3.49 -1.01
N LYS A 153 13.53 -3.50 -1.11
CA LYS A 153 14.41 -4.31 -0.23
C LYS A 153 14.21 -3.94 1.24
N ASN A 154 14.18 -2.65 1.56
CA ASN A 154 13.95 -2.17 2.93
C ASN A 154 12.59 -2.61 3.48
N LEU A 155 11.54 -2.60 2.65
CA LEU A 155 10.22 -3.10 3.06
C LEU A 155 10.22 -4.60 3.32
N LEU A 156 10.89 -5.38 2.46
CA LEU A 156 11.01 -6.83 2.63
C LEU A 156 11.78 -7.20 3.90
N ASP A 157 12.76 -6.39 4.33
CA ASP A 157 13.51 -6.64 5.56
C ASP A 157 12.69 -6.47 6.85
N VAL A 158 11.56 -5.76 6.78
CA VAL A 158 10.75 -5.42 7.96
C VAL A 158 9.35 -6.08 7.98
N LEU A 159 9.01 -6.83 6.93
CA LEU A 159 7.72 -7.51 6.81
C LEU A 159 7.85 -9.01 6.98
N ILE A 160 6.86 -9.62 7.60
CA ILE A 160 6.71 -11.08 7.68
C ILE A 160 5.70 -11.48 6.60
N LEU A 161 6.13 -12.30 5.65
CA LEU A 161 5.34 -12.72 4.49
C LEU A 161 4.87 -14.18 4.57
N LYS A 162 4.97 -14.80 5.74
CA LYS A 162 4.58 -16.20 5.93
C LYS A 162 3.12 -16.44 5.50
N GLY A 163 2.94 -17.35 4.54
CA GLY A 163 1.60 -17.67 4.00
C GLY A 163 1.10 -16.72 2.91
N CYS A 164 1.86 -15.65 2.59
CA CYS A 164 1.50 -14.71 1.55
C CYS A 164 2.18 -15.03 0.22
N ILE A 165 1.60 -14.54 -0.87
CA ILE A 165 2.24 -14.43 -2.17
C ILE A 165 2.56 -12.97 -2.41
N ALA A 166 3.86 -12.65 -2.47
CA ALA A 166 4.33 -11.31 -2.81
C ALA A 166 4.32 -11.12 -4.33
N THR A 167 3.83 -9.98 -4.78
CA THR A 167 3.83 -9.60 -6.20
C THR A 167 4.49 -8.24 -6.37
N THR A 168 5.28 -8.09 -7.44
CA THR A 168 5.88 -6.82 -7.84
C THR A 168 5.68 -6.63 -9.35
N ASP A 169 5.83 -5.39 -9.81
CA ASP A 169 6.02 -5.11 -11.23
C ASP A 169 7.35 -5.71 -11.75
N ALA A 170 7.61 -5.53 -13.04
CA ALA A 170 8.82 -6.09 -13.65
C ALA A 170 10.12 -5.53 -13.05
N LEU A 171 10.12 -4.30 -12.52
CA LEU A 171 11.31 -3.73 -11.87
C LEU A 171 11.74 -4.56 -10.66
N GLY A 172 10.78 -5.05 -9.88
CA GLY A 172 11.01 -5.92 -8.73
C GLY A 172 11.33 -7.37 -9.08
N CYS A 173 11.29 -7.77 -10.36
CA CYS A 173 11.72 -9.09 -10.80
C CYS A 173 13.26 -9.19 -10.79
N GLN A 174 13.81 -9.44 -9.61
CA GLN A 174 15.24 -9.58 -9.33
C GLN A 174 15.47 -10.79 -8.43
N THR A 175 16.59 -11.48 -8.64
CA THR A 175 16.94 -12.69 -7.84
C THR A 175 17.03 -12.40 -6.35
N GLU A 176 17.61 -11.25 -5.98
CA GLU A 176 17.70 -10.80 -4.60
C GLU A 176 16.33 -10.50 -3.96
N ILE A 177 15.37 -10.00 -4.72
CA ILE A 177 13.99 -9.78 -4.26
C ILE A 177 13.30 -11.12 -4.02
N ALA A 178 13.42 -12.06 -4.95
CA ALA A 178 12.88 -13.41 -4.79
C ALA A 178 13.47 -14.11 -3.55
N GLU A 179 14.77 -13.95 -3.31
CA GLU A 179 15.44 -14.47 -2.14
C GLU A 179 14.88 -13.87 -0.85
N LYS A 180 14.81 -12.54 -0.74
CA LYS A 180 14.27 -11.85 0.44
C LYS A 180 12.81 -12.27 0.75
N ILE A 181 11.95 -12.36 -0.27
CA ILE A 181 10.55 -12.81 -0.08
C ILE A 181 10.51 -14.21 0.54
N VAL A 182 11.33 -15.12 0.00
CA VAL A 182 11.41 -16.51 0.50
C VAL A 182 11.97 -16.56 1.93
N ASP A 183 12.96 -15.71 2.25
CA ASP A 183 13.56 -15.64 3.59
C ASP A 183 12.59 -15.11 4.64
N GLN A 184 11.64 -14.24 4.22
CA GLN A 184 10.53 -13.79 5.05
C GLN A 184 9.35 -14.81 5.13
N GLY A 185 9.54 -16.01 4.59
CA GLY A 185 8.57 -17.10 4.63
C GLY A 185 7.46 -17.01 3.59
N GLY A 186 7.55 -16.08 2.64
CA GLY A 186 6.58 -15.86 1.57
C GLY A 186 6.86 -16.70 0.32
N ASP A 187 5.86 -16.68 -0.55
CA ASP A 187 5.94 -17.10 -1.94
C ASP A 187 5.93 -15.87 -2.84
N TYR A 188 6.27 -16.02 -4.12
CA TYR A 188 6.27 -14.92 -5.07
C TYR A 188 5.62 -15.26 -6.41
N VAL A 189 5.05 -14.23 -7.04
CA VAL A 189 4.74 -14.16 -8.47
C VAL A 189 5.34 -12.86 -8.98
N LEU A 190 6.37 -12.95 -9.82
CA LEU A 190 7.12 -11.80 -10.34
C LEU A 190 6.95 -11.69 -11.84
N GLN A 191 6.55 -10.50 -12.31
CA GLN A 191 6.38 -10.24 -13.73
C GLN A 191 7.74 -10.15 -14.43
N VAL A 192 7.91 -10.93 -15.50
CA VAL A 192 9.16 -10.95 -16.29
C VAL A 192 9.03 -10.06 -17.51
N LYS A 193 9.97 -9.13 -17.68
CA LYS A 193 10.11 -8.26 -18.87
C LYS A 193 11.58 -8.17 -19.27
N ASP A 194 11.88 -7.23 -20.16
CA ASP A 194 13.20 -7.03 -20.78
C ASP A 194 14.34 -6.66 -19.80
N ASN A 195 14.00 -6.30 -18.54
CA ASN A 195 15.01 -6.15 -17.48
C ASN A 195 15.66 -7.49 -17.08
N GLN A 196 15.00 -8.61 -17.41
CA GLN A 196 15.50 -9.98 -17.31
C GLN A 196 15.53 -10.65 -18.70
N LYS A 197 16.27 -10.05 -19.63
CA LYS A 197 16.23 -10.38 -21.07
C LYS A 197 16.34 -11.87 -21.37
N ASN A 198 17.34 -12.55 -20.81
CA ASN A 198 17.55 -13.97 -21.07
C ASN A 198 16.39 -14.84 -20.57
N LEU A 199 15.90 -14.54 -19.36
CA LEU A 199 14.76 -15.24 -18.79
C LEU A 199 13.48 -14.97 -19.59
N ALA A 200 13.24 -13.70 -19.96
CA ALA A 200 12.09 -13.32 -20.79
C ALA A 200 12.08 -14.00 -22.15
N THR A 201 13.24 -14.08 -22.81
CA THR A 201 13.40 -14.75 -24.10
C THR A 201 13.13 -16.24 -23.93
N ALA A 202 13.78 -16.91 -22.97
CA ALA A 202 13.60 -18.36 -22.75
C ALA A 202 12.14 -18.72 -22.46
N ILE A 203 11.43 -17.93 -21.62
CA ILE A 203 10.02 -18.19 -21.30
C ILE A 203 9.14 -17.97 -22.54
N ARG A 204 9.41 -16.93 -23.34
CA ARG A 204 8.63 -16.65 -24.54
C ARG A 204 8.78 -17.78 -25.57
N GLU A 205 10.01 -18.17 -25.88
CA GLU A 205 10.31 -19.28 -26.80
C GLU A 205 9.65 -20.57 -26.34
N PHE A 206 9.74 -20.89 -25.05
CA PHE A 206 9.12 -22.07 -24.46
C PHE A 206 7.59 -22.09 -24.66
N PHE A 207 6.90 -20.95 -24.48
CA PHE A 207 5.46 -20.88 -24.73
C PHE A 207 5.12 -20.90 -26.22
N GLU A 208 5.92 -20.29 -27.10
CA GLU A 208 5.74 -20.31 -28.55
C GLU A 208 5.92 -21.72 -29.13
N GLU A 209 6.95 -22.44 -28.69
CA GLU A 209 7.15 -23.84 -29.05
C GLU A 209 6.02 -24.74 -28.52
N GLY A 210 5.61 -24.51 -27.27
CA GLY A 210 4.50 -25.24 -26.66
C GLY A 210 3.15 -25.04 -27.36
N ASP A 211 2.90 -23.83 -27.87
CA ASP A 211 1.69 -23.52 -28.64
C ASP A 211 1.71 -24.22 -30.01
N GLN A 212 2.89 -24.42 -30.63
CA GLN A 212 3.05 -25.06 -31.95
C GLN A 212 3.09 -26.59 -31.87
N ALA A 213 3.88 -27.11 -30.95
CA ALA A 213 4.19 -28.56 -30.88
C ALA A 213 3.55 -29.26 -29.67
N GLY A 214 2.89 -28.53 -28.79
CA GLY A 214 2.42 -29.00 -27.49
C GLY A 214 3.52 -28.98 -26.41
N PHE A 215 3.10 -29.05 -25.15
CA PHE A 215 4.01 -28.98 -23.99
C PHE A 215 4.52 -30.39 -23.55
N GLY A 216 4.38 -31.38 -24.41
CA GLY A 216 4.81 -32.73 -24.11
C GLY A 216 4.06 -33.37 -22.94
N ARG A 217 4.83 -33.80 -21.90
CA ARG A 217 4.27 -34.42 -20.68
C ARG A 217 4.13 -33.45 -19.49
N LEU A 218 4.35 -32.14 -19.72
CA LEU A 218 4.25 -31.16 -18.66
C LEU A 218 2.78 -30.98 -18.23
N ASP A 219 2.59 -30.69 -16.93
CA ASP A 219 1.29 -30.32 -16.39
C ASP A 219 0.96 -28.88 -16.79
N VAL A 220 0.09 -28.73 -17.79
CA VAL A 220 -0.31 -27.40 -18.31
C VAL A 220 -1.68 -27.05 -17.77
N GLN A 221 -1.70 -26.20 -16.77
CA GLN A 221 -2.93 -25.73 -16.15
C GLN A 221 -3.43 -24.46 -16.83
N ARG A 222 -4.72 -24.37 -17.11
CA ARG A 222 -5.36 -23.22 -17.77
C ARG A 222 -6.56 -22.75 -16.99
N PHE A 223 -6.76 -21.42 -17.00
CA PHE A 223 -7.91 -20.77 -16.40
C PHE A 223 -8.26 -19.53 -17.23
N GLU A 224 -9.55 -19.22 -17.38
CA GLU A 224 -10.03 -18.06 -18.13
C GLU A 224 -11.02 -17.26 -17.29
N GLU A 225 -10.92 -15.94 -17.37
CA GLU A 225 -11.86 -14.97 -16.79
C GLU A 225 -12.35 -14.03 -17.88
N ILE A 226 -13.65 -13.72 -17.88
CA ILE A 226 -14.26 -12.78 -18.80
C ILE A 226 -15.00 -11.70 -17.99
N GLU A 227 -14.61 -10.45 -18.17
CA GLU A 227 -15.25 -9.29 -17.56
C GLU A 227 -15.91 -8.45 -18.65
N LYS A 228 -17.16 -8.01 -18.41
CA LYS A 228 -17.91 -7.13 -19.32
C LYS A 228 -18.28 -5.87 -18.57
N ASP A 229 -17.78 -4.74 -19.03
CA ASP A 229 -18.05 -3.44 -18.40
C ASP A 229 -18.05 -2.30 -19.44
N HIS A 230 -19.05 -1.43 -19.37
CA HIS A 230 -19.15 -0.22 -20.20
C HIS A 230 -18.86 -0.40 -21.70
N GLY A 231 -19.39 -1.45 -22.32
CA GLY A 231 -19.20 -1.73 -23.75
C GLY A 231 -17.83 -2.33 -24.10
N ARG A 232 -17.08 -2.78 -23.12
CA ARG A 232 -15.78 -3.44 -23.25
C ARG A 232 -15.90 -4.88 -22.75
N ILE A 233 -15.24 -5.79 -23.43
CA ILE A 233 -15.03 -7.18 -22.99
C ILE A 233 -13.54 -7.37 -22.77
N ASP A 234 -13.16 -7.70 -21.54
CA ASP A 234 -11.79 -8.08 -21.18
C ASP A 234 -11.77 -9.59 -20.89
N THR A 235 -11.10 -10.36 -21.74
CA THR A 235 -10.84 -11.79 -21.51
C THR A 235 -9.40 -11.96 -21.08
N ARG A 236 -9.18 -12.69 -19.97
CA ARG A 236 -7.85 -13.05 -19.48
C ARG A 236 -7.72 -14.54 -19.43
N ARG A 237 -6.75 -15.07 -20.18
CA ARG A 237 -6.38 -16.49 -20.17
C ARG A 237 -5.07 -16.65 -19.43
N TYR A 238 -5.09 -17.46 -18.40
CA TYR A 238 -3.93 -17.81 -17.59
C TYR A 238 -3.47 -19.21 -17.97
N THR A 239 -2.19 -19.34 -18.27
CA THR A 239 -1.53 -20.64 -18.42
C THR A 239 -0.43 -20.73 -17.38
N TRP A 240 -0.45 -21.74 -16.54
CA TRP A 240 0.54 -22.00 -15.51
C TRP A 240 1.15 -23.38 -15.69
N ILE A 241 2.47 -23.45 -15.64
CA ILE A 241 3.23 -24.70 -15.75
C ILE A 241 4.11 -24.79 -14.50
N PRO A 242 3.73 -25.65 -13.50
CA PRO A 242 4.45 -25.84 -12.24
C PRO A 242 5.67 -26.75 -12.42
N ASP A 243 6.43 -26.53 -13.49
CA ASP A 243 7.65 -27.24 -13.84
C ASP A 243 8.63 -26.28 -14.52
N VAL A 244 9.87 -26.34 -14.10
CA VAL A 244 10.97 -25.53 -14.64
C VAL A 244 12.14 -26.43 -15.07
N SER A 245 11.94 -27.73 -15.22
CA SER A 245 12.97 -28.72 -15.61
C SER A 245 13.50 -28.49 -17.03
N TRP A 246 12.71 -27.84 -17.87
CA TRP A 246 13.07 -27.44 -19.23
C TRP A 246 14.08 -26.27 -19.28
N MET A 247 14.19 -25.48 -18.20
CA MET A 247 15.19 -24.40 -18.09
C MET A 247 16.58 -24.98 -17.85
N ASP A 248 17.61 -24.29 -18.35
CA ASP A 248 18.98 -24.60 -18.00
C ASP A 248 19.22 -24.49 -16.49
N LYS A 249 20.17 -25.26 -15.99
CA LYS A 249 20.47 -25.32 -14.55
C LYS A 249 20.87 -23.97 -13.96
N PRO A 250 21.78 -23.17 -14.56
CA PRO A 250 22.17 -21.87 -14.03
C PRO A 250 20.98 -20.89 -13.91
N MET A 251 20.13 -20.81 -14.94
CA MET A 251 18.95 -19.95 -14.92
C MET A 251 17.98 -20.35 -13.82
N ARG A 252 17.70 -21.63 -13.67
CA ARG A 252 16.78 -22.17 -12.66
C ARG A 252 17.30 -21.96 -11.23
N GLU A 253 18.60 -22.19 -10.99
CA GLU A 253 19.20 -22.07 -9.65
C GLU A 253 19.42 -20.62 -9.20
N ALA A 254 19.44 -19.68 -10.15
CA ALA A 254 19.52 -18.24 -9.81
C ALA A 254 18.31 -17.73 -9.02
N TRP A 255 17.15 -18.40 -9.13
CA TRP A 255 15.91 -17.97 -8.49
C TRP A 255 15.56 -18.88 -7.32
N LYS A 256 15.64 -18.36 -6.11
CA LYS A 256 15.35 -19.14 -4.88
C LYS A 256 13.95 -19.70 -4.91
N LYS A 257 13.82 -21.03 -4.74
CA LYS A 257 12.57 -21.78 -4.78
C LYS A 257 11.74 -21.59 -6.07
N LEU A 258 12.34 -21.27 -7.20
CA LEU A 258 11.60 -21.24 -8.48
C LEU A 258 10.82 -22.54 -8.67
N GLY A 259 9.52 -22.44 -8.97
CA GLY A 259 8.61 -23.58 -9.05
C GLY A 259 7.80 -23.66 -10.33
N GLY A 260 7.62 -22.55 -11.06
CA GLY A 260 6.85 -22.57 -12.28
C GLY A 260 6.93 -21.27 -13.07
N VAL A 261 6.39 -21.33 -14.29
CA VAL A 261 6.25 -20.20 -15.21
C VAL A 261 4.80 -20.03 -15.63
N GLY A 262 4.41 -18.78 -15.83
CA GLY A 262 3.05 -18.44 -16.26
C GLY A 262 3.02 -17.48 -17.40
N ARG A 263 1.99 -17.62 -18.24
CA ARG A 263 1.60 -16.66 -19.27
C ARG A 263 0.19 -16.16 -18.98
N ILE A 264 -0.01 -14.85 -19.14
CA ILE A 264 -1.30 -14.18 -19.13
C ILE A 264 -1.53 -13.61 -20.51
N GLU A 265 -2.56 -14.08 -21.20
CA GLU A 265 -3.04 -13.48 -22.44
C GLU A 265 -4.21 -12.58 -22.10
N SER A 266 -4.05 -11.27 -22.32
CA SER A 266 -5.08 -10.27 -22.12
C SER A 266 -5.67 -9.86 -23.47
N ILE A 267 -6.94 -10.18 -23.66
CA ILE A 267 -7.70 -9.85 -24.88
C ILE A 267 -8.71 -8.79 -24.50
N ARG A 268 -8.65 -7.64 -25.19
CA ARG A 268 -9.58 -6.53 -24.98
C ARG A 268 -10.33 -6.23 -26.25
N GLU A 269 -11.66 -6.27 -26.15
CA GLU A 269 -12.59 -5.98 -27.24
C GLU A 269 -13.36 -4.68 -26.92
N ILE A 270 -13.27 -3.69 -27.80
CA ILE A 270 -14.01 -2.42 -27.72
C ILE A 270 -14.60 -2.14 -29.10
N GLY A 271 -15.92 -2.30 -29.27
CA GLY A 271 -16.57 -2.28 -30.58
C GLY A 271 -15.93 -3.34 -31.49
N ASP A 272 -15.47 -2.92 -32.67
CA ASP A 272 -14.83 -3.80 -33.66
C ASP A 272 -13.30 -3.96 -33.45
N THR A 273 -12.73 -3.34 -32.41
CA THR A 273 -11.29 -3.38 -32.17
C THR A 273 -10.96 -4.45 -31.13
N VAL A 274 -10.06 -5.36 -31.50
CA VAL A 274 -9.53 -6.39 -30.62
C VAL A 274 -8.03 -6.16 -30.44
N SER A 275 -7.56 -6.08 -29.20
CA SER A 275 -6.13 -6.08 -28.86
C SER A 275 -5.78 -7.28 -28.00
N VAL A 276 -4.60 -7.85 -28.23
CA VAL A 276 -4.07 -9.01 -27.50
C VAL A 276 -2.69 -8.66 -26.97
N GLU A 277 -2.49 -8.87 -25.69
CA GLU A 277 -1.19 -8.67 -25.02
C GLU A 277 -0.80 -9.91 -24.24
N HIS A 278 0.49 -10.29 -24.28
CA HIS A 278 1.05 -11.38 -23.49
C HIS A 278 1.95 -10.85 -22.39
N HIS A 279 1.71 -11.33 -21.17
CA HIS A 279 2.56 -11.05 -20.01
C HIS A 279 3.09 -12.39 -19.46
N TYR A 280 4.35 -12.40 -19.06
CA TYR A 280 5.00 -13.58 -18.52
C TYR A 280 5.40 -13.34 -17.07
N ALA A 281 5.38 -14.41 -16.28
CA ALA A 281 5.78 -14.36 -14.89
C ALA A 281 6.46 -15.65 -14.45
N ILE A 282 7.27 -15.53 -13.41
CA ILE A 282 7.80 -16.68 -12.67
C ILE A 282 7.13 -16.72 -11.29
N GLY A 283 7.04 -17.92 -10.71
CA GLY A 283 6.56 -18.09 -9.36
C GLY A 283 7.33 -19.13 -8.57
N SER A 284 7.30 -18.95 -7.24
CA SER A 284 7.90 -19.91 -6.33
C SER A 284 7.11 -21.21 -6.22
N ARG A 285 7.73 -22.24 -5.61
CA ARG A 285 7.13 -23.58 -5.44
C ARG A 285 5.80 -23.59 -4.68
N GLY A 286 5.48 -22.55 -3.89
CA GLY A 286 4.19 -22.44 -3.21
C GLY A 286 3.05 -22.03 -4.15
N VAL A 287 3.34 -21.53 -5.35
CA VAL A 287 2.33 -21.25 -6.39
C VAL A 287 2.08 -22.53 -7.19
N GLN A 288 1.30 -23.45 -6.63
CA GLN A 288 1.12 -24.80 -7.17
C GLN A 288 0.04 -24.89 -8.25
N THR A 289 -0.89 -23.96 -8.31
CA THR A 289 -2.06 -24.02 -9.19
C THR A 289 -2.23 -22.76 -10.02
N VAL A 290 -2.84 -22.93 -11.20
CA VAL A 290 -3.21 -21.78 -12.06
C VAL A 290 -4.14 -20.81 -11.34
N ALA A 291 -5.02 -21.29 -10.46
CA ALA A 291 -5.90 -20.42 -9.67
C ALA A 291 -5.10 -19.50 -8.72
N ARG A 292 -4.05 -20.01 -8.05
CA ARG A 292 -3.16 -19.19 -7.22
C ARG A 292 -2.36 -18.20 -8.06
N PHE A 293 -1.87 -18.62 -9.22
CA PHE A 293 -1.17 -17.76 -10.17
C PHE A 293 -2.07 -16.63 -10.69
N ALA A 294 -3.27 -16.97 -11.17
CA ALA A 294 -4.26 -16.00 -11.67
C ALA A 294 -4.66 -15.01 -10.58
N ASN A 295 -4.98 -15.52 -9.38
CA ASN A 295 -5.30 -14.67 -8.22
C ASN A 295 -4.17 -13.72 -7.87
N ALA A 296 -2.92 -14.19 -7.80
CA ALA A 296 -1.77 -13.34 -7.49
C ALA A 296 -1.54 -12.27 -8.57
N SER A 297 -1.58 -12.66 -9.83
CA SER A 297 -1.40 -11.76 -10.97
C SER A 297 -2.51 -10.71 -11.06
N ARG A 298 -3.77 -11.12 -10.88
CA ARG A 298 -4.94 -10.20 -10.92
C ARG A 298 -4.90 -9.21 -9.76
N ASN A 299 -4.56 -9.68 -8.58
CA ASN A 299 -4.51 -8.88 -7.37
C ASN A 299 -3.30 -7.96 -7.29
N HIS A 300 -2.26 -8.14 -8.10
CA HIS A 300 -1.18 -7.15 -8.19
C HIS A 300 -1.72 -5.75 -8.54
N TRP A 301 -2.67 -5.66 -9.49
CA TRP A 301 -3.34 -4.40 -9.86
C TRP A 301 -4.22 -3.83 -8.75
N GLY A 302 -4.49 -4.60 -7.71
CA GLY A 302 -5.24 -4.17 -6.54
C GLY A 302 -4.58 -3.02 -5.79
N ILE A 303 -3.24 -2.88 -5.82
CA ILE A 303 -2.54 -1.76 -5.21
C ILE A 303 -2.80 -0.45 -5.96
N GLU A 304 -2.82 -0.47 -7.30
CA GLU A 304 -3.11 0.72 -8.11
C GLU A 304 -4.57 1.17 -7.92
N ASN A 305 -5.52 0.26 -8.10
CA ASN A 305 -6.94 0.57 -8.05
C ASN A 305 -7.48 0.72 -6.62
N GLY A 306 -6.99 -0.08 -5.69
CA GLY A 306 -7.45 -0.11 -4.30
C GLY A 306 -6.77 0.92 -3.41
N LEU A 307 -5.47 1.18 -3.58
CA LEU A 307 -4.71 2.09 -2.74
C LEU A 307 -4.39 3.41 -3.45
N HIS A 308 -3.64 3.38 -4.55
CA HIS A 308 -3.13 4.60 -5.19
C HIS A 308 -4.27 5.48 -5.69
N TRP A 309 -5.23 4.90 -6.42
CA TRP A 309 -6.43 5.62 -6.85
C TRP A 309 -7.22 6.21 -5.68
N THR A 310 -7.38 5.44 -4.59
CA THR A 310 -8.09 5.92 -3.39
C THR A 310 -7.37 7.10 -2.75
N LEU A 311 -6.03 7.05 -2.62
CA LEU A 311 -5.26 8.17 -2.08
C LEU A 311 -5.35 9.41 -2.97
N ASP A 312 -5.39 9.25 -4.29
CA ASP A 312 -5.48 10.38 -5.22
C ASP A 312 -6.88 10.99 -5.30
N VAL A 313 -7.91 10.15 -5.39
CA VAL A 313 -9.29 10.62 -5.61
C VAL A 313 -10.00 10.98 -4.31
N VAL A 314 -9.82 10.16 -3.26
CA VAL A 314 -10.52 10.37 -1.97
C VAL A 314 -9.73 11.30 -1.06
N PHE A 315 -8.40 11.20 -1.01
CA PHE A 315 -7.53 11.98 -0.12
C PHE A 315 -6.74 13.07 -0.85
N ARG A 316 -6.96 13.25 -2.16
CA ARG A 316 -6.34 14.29 -3.01
C ARG A 316 -4.81 14.34 -2.88
N GLU A 317 -4.16 13.17 -2.75
CA GLU A 317 -2.74 13.07 -2.44
C GLU A 317 -1.86 13.79 -3.47
N ASP A 318 -2.10 13.60 -4.76
CA ASP A 318 -1.34 14.24 -5.84
C ASP A 318 -1.56 15.77 -5.92
N HIS A 319 -2.65 16.29 -5.34
CA HIS A 319 -2.92 17.74 -5.27
C HIS A 319 -2.29 18.40 -4.03
N CYS A 320 -1.85 17.62 -3.05
CA CYS A 320 -1.29 18.12 -1.80
C CYS A 320 0.09 18.74 -2.03
N ARG A 321 0.26 19.99 -1.61
CA ARG A 321 1.50 20.77 -1.77
C ARG A 321 2.36 20.84 -0.51
N VAL A 322 2.23 19.87 0.37
CA VAL A 322 3.11 19.68 1.52
C VAL A 322 4.46 19.15 1.01
N ARG A 323 5.56 19.94 1.19
CA ARG A 323 6.83 19.68 0.49
C ARG A 323 8.07 19.72 1.36
N LYS A 324 8.03 20.45 2.51
CA LYS A 324 9.22 20.73 3.30
C LYS A 324 9.66 19.53 4.15
N GLY A 325 10.93 19.17 4.07
CA GLY A 325 11.53 18.11 4.90
C GLY A 325 10.76 16.80 4.83
N HIS A 326 10.45 16.20 5.96
CA HIS A 326 9.70 14.94 6.03
C HIS A 326 8.17 15.10 5.91
N ALA A 327 7.66 16.34 5.79
CA ALA A 327 6.21 16.58 5.90
C ALA A 327 5.36 15.85 4.85
N ALA A 328 5.81 15.74 3.59
CA ALA A 328 5.09 15.02 2.56
C ALA A 328 4.98 13.51 2.87
N ARG A 329 6.09 12.91 3.30
CA ARG A 329 6.19 11.50 3.67
C ARG A 329 5.32 11.20 4.89
N ASN A 330 5.37 12.04 5.91
CA ASN A 330 4.55 11.93 7.12
C ASN A 330 3.05 12.15 6.83
N PHE A 331 2.70 13.07 5.92
CA PHE A 331 1.30 13.28 5.55
C PHE A 331 0.72 12.06 4.83
N SER A 332 1.52 11.39 3.98
CA SER A 332 1.11 10.12 3.35
C SER A 332 0.85 9.02 4.38
N VAL A 333 1.66 8.93 5.44
CA VAL A 333 1.42 8.00 6.57
C VAL A 333 0.06 8.31 7.23
N LEU A 334 -0.22 9.58 7.54
CA LEU A 334 -1.50 9.98 8.15
C LEU A 334 -2.71 9.62 7.28
N ARG A 335 -2.60 9.76 5.94
CA ARG A 335 -3.66 9.32 5.03
C ARG A 335 -3.89 7.82 5.09
N LYS A 336 -2.83 7.03 5.18
CA LYS A 336 -2.91 5.57 5.29
C LYS A 336 -3.49 5.12 6.63
N PHE A 337 -3.20 5.84 7.72
CA PHE A 337 -3.89 5.66 9.00
C PHE A 337 -5.40 5.93 8.86
N ALA A 338 -5.76 7.06 8.28
CA ALA A 338 -7.15 7.43 8.07
C ALA A 338 -7.87 6.42 7.17
N LEU A 339 -7.23 5.98 6.09
CA LEU A 339 -7.77 4.96 5.19
C LEU A 339 -7.99 3.64 5.90
N ALA A 340 -7.02 3.16 6.69
CA ALA A 340 -7.14 1.92 7.46
C ALA A 340 -8.27 1.99 8.49
N THR A 341 -8.49 3.15 9.10
CA THR A 341 -9.59 3.37 10.05
C THR A 341 -10.96 3.37 9.37
N LEU A 342 -11.06 3.90 8.14
CA LEU A 342 -12.31 4.03 7.39
C LEU A 342 -12.77 2.74 6.70
N ARG A 343 -11.85 1.81 6.37
CA ARG A 343 -12.14 0.63 5.54
C ARG A 343 -13.00 -0.45 6.19
N PRO A 344 -12.84 -0.83 7.48
CA PRO A 344 -13.48 -2.02 8.06
C PRO A 344 -15.01 -2.01 8.17
N GLU A 345 -15.71 -1.06 7.60
CA GLU A 345 -17.18 -1.04 7.65
C GLU A 345 -17.79 -1.75 6.43
N GLU A 346 -18.03 -3.04 6.55
CA GLU A 346 -18.77 -3.84 5.57
C GLU A 346 -20.26 -3.40 5.44
N GLU A 347 -20.85 -2.86 6.49
CA GLU A 347 -22.27 -2.48 6.53
C GLU A 347 -22.57 -1.12 5.90
N ALA A 348 -21.59 -0.24 5.75
CA ALA A 348 -21.87 1.07 5.20
C ALA A 348 -21.91 1.02 3.67
N LYS A 349 -23.10 1.05 3.07
CA LYS A 349 -23.34 1.30 1.63
C LYS A 349 -22.79 2.66 1.15
N MET A 350 -21.82 3.24 1.88
CA MET A 350 -21.20 4.53 1.60
C MET A 350 -19.77 4.36 1.11
N GLY A 351 -19.43 4.93 -0.05
CA GLY A 351 -18.04 5.02 -0.51
C GLY A 351 -17.16 5.86 0.42
N LEU A 352 -15.85 5.62 0.42
CA LEU A 352 -14.86 6.24 1.34
C LEU A 352 -14.92 7.77 1.40
N ARG A 353 -15.10 8.45 0.26
CA ARG A 353 -15.27 9.92 0.23
C ARG A 353 -16.48 10.37 1.04
N ARG A 354 -17.60 9.66 0.87
CA ARG A 354 -18.81 9.97 1.61
C ARG A 354 -18.67 9.67 3.10
N ARG A 355 -17.92 8.63 3.48
CA ARG A 355 -17.59 8.32 4.89
C ARG A 355 -16.81 9.45 5.55
N ARG A 356 -15.81 10.04 4.86
CA ARG A 356 -15.06 11.20 5.37
C ARG A 356 -15.98 12.40 5.64
N VAL A 357 -16.85 12.73 4.68
CA VAL A 357 -17.84 13.82 4.85
C VAL A 357 -18.84 13.50 5.97
N HIS A 358 -19.24 12.23 6.10
CA HIS A 358 -20.14 11.80 7.16
C HIS A 358 -19.48 11.91 8.54
N ALA A 359 -18.22 11.52 8.68
CA ALA A 359 -17.44 11.68 9.91
C ALA A 359 -17.30 13.15 10.34
N ASP A 360 -17.20 14.07 9.38
CA ASP A 360 -17.15 15.50 9.66
C ASP A 360 -18.48 16.03 10.23
N ARG A 361 -19.60 15.59 9.65
CA ARG A 361 -20.94 16.11 9.98
C ARG A 361 -21.64 15.43 11.14
N HIS A 362 -21.31 14.15 11.41
CA HIS A 362 -21.98 13.32 12.42
C HIS A 362 -21.03 12.96 13.57
N PRO A 363 -21.18 13.59 14.75
CA PRO A 363 -20.30 13.36 15.91
C PRO A 363 -20.25 11.90 16.35
N GLU A 364 -21.39 11.19 16.35
CA GLU A 364 -21.46 9.79 16.78
C GLU A 364 -20.66 8.86 15.84
N TYR A 365 -20.78 9.07 14.54
CA TYR A 365 -20.02 8.31 13.55
C TYR A 365 -18.50 8.60 13.65
N ARG A 366 -18.14 9.87 13.80
CA ARG A 366 -16.75 10.26 14.06
C ARG A 366 -16.21 9.58 15.32
N GLU A 367 -17.00 9.55 16.38
CA GLU A 367 -16.64 8.90 17.64
C GLU A 367 -16.42 7.39 17.47
N SER A 368 -17.25 6.70 16.69
CA SER A 368 -17.08 5.27 16.38
C SER A 368 -15.76 4.98 15.66
N LEU A 369 -15.40 5.82 14.67
CA LEU A 369 -14.13 5.71 13.95
C LEU A 369 -12.93 5.93 14.88
N ILE A 370 -13.00 6.94 15.74
CA ILE A 370 -11.94 7.25 16.71
C ILE A 370 -11.79 6.10 17.71
N ARG A 371 -12.88 5.59 18.28
CA ARG A 371 -12.82 4.42 19.16
C ARG A 371 -12.14 3.24 18.46
N ARG A 372 -12.49 2.94 17.22
CA ARG A 372 -11.86 1.88 16.43
C ARG A 372 -10.35 2.09 16.24
N ALA A 373 -9.91 3.31 15.93
CA ALA A 373 -8.50 3.63 15.76
C ALA A 373 -7.71 3.54 17.07
N PHE A 374 -8.35 3.84 18.21
CA PHE A 374 -7.70 3.93 19.52
C PHE A 374 -7.88 2.69 20.40
N SER A 375 -8.88 1.83 20.12
CA SER A 375 -9.10 0.59 20.87
C SER A 375 -8.55 -0.60 20.09
N GLN A 376 -7.84 -1.50 20.77
CA GLN A 376 -7.59 -2.85 20.24
C GLN A 376 -8.66 -3.80 20.75
N ASN A 377 -9.14 -4.67 19.85
CA ASN A 377 -9.92 -5.86 20.17
C ASN A 377 -11.05 -5.66 21.20
N GLY A 378 -12.15 -5.03 20.79
CA GLY A 378 -13.46 -5.25 21.44
C GLY A 378 -13.59 -4.88 22.92
N SER A 379 -12.64 -4.19 23.53
CA SER A 379 -12.81 -3.70 24.89
C SER A 379 -13.67 -2.44 24.88
N GLU A 380 -14.87 -2.57 25.43
CA GLU A 380 -15.89 -1.51 25.52
C GLU A 380 -15.54 -0.34 26.45
N ASN A 381 -14.34 -0.29 27.02
CA ASN A 381 -13.99 0.77 27.97
C ASN A 381 -13.13 1.86 27.28
N PRO A 382 -13.66 3.09 27.14
CA PRO A 382 -12.85 4.23 26.73
C PRO A 382 -11.88 4.54 27.88
N MET A 383 -10.57 4.32 27.66
CA MET A 383 -9.56 4.80 28.58
C MET A 383 -9.65 6.33 28.65
N PRO A 384 -9.77 6.91 29.86
CA PRO A 384 -9.58 8.35 30.04
C PRO A 384 -8.11 8.67 29.71
N PHE A 385 -7.90 9.64 28.85
CA PHE A 385 -6.59 10.26 28.69
C PHE A 385 -6.34 11.15 29.95
N VAL A 386 -5.67 10.60 30.95
CA VAL A 386 -5.12 11.36 32.07
C VAL A 386 -3.63 11.54 31.83
#